data_40010bfbeca5deeb26ecbfac26e9e2de
#
_entry.id   40010bfbeca5deeb26ecbfac26e9e2de
#
_cell.length_a   1.000
_cell.length_b   1.000
_cell.length_c   1.000
_cell.angle_alpha   90.00
_cell.angle_beta   90.00
_cell.angle_gamma   90.00
#
_symmetry.space_group_name_H-M   'P 1'
#
loop_
_entity.id
_entity.type
_entity.pdbx_description
1 polymer ?
#
loop_
_entity_poly.entity_id
_entity_poly.type
_entity_poly.pdbx_seq_one_letter_code
_entity_poly.pdbx_strand_id
1 'polypeptide(L)'
;TLQIFDVSNPSSPVVVGSATTGTSPRSVFVSGRYAYVANYTSDTLQIFDVSNPSTPVVVGSVVTGGIRVQSVFVSGSYAYVVNNGLNTLKILNVSNPSSPVVVGSVTVGTDPFSVFVSGRYAYVANQGSNNMNVIDISNPSTPVITGVVTTGTAPRSVFVSGRYAYVANNTASSLNVFDI
;
A
#
# COMPACT_ATOMS: atom_id res chain seq x y z
N THR A 1 -9.11 8.61 -11.29
CA THR A 1 -10.35 7.83 -11.35
C THR A 1 -10.06 6.41 -10.90
N LEU A 2 -10.93 5.82 -10.05
CA LEU A 2 -11.06 4.39 -9.80
C LEU A 2 -12.02 3.83 -10.87
N GLN A 3 -11.62 2.76 -11.56
CA GLN A 3 -12.49 2.02 -12.48
C GLN A 3 -12.60 0.57 -12.04
N ILE A 4 -13.77 -0.01 -12.23
CA ILE A 4 -14.06 -1.42 -11.94
C ILE A 4 -14.40 -2.10 -13.26
N PHE A 5 -13.75 -3.23 -13.49
CA PHE A 5 -13.92 -4.04 -14.69
C PHE A 5 -14.55 -5.38 -14.36
N ASP A 6 -15.52 -5.81 -15.17
CA ASP A 6 -15.94 -7.20 -15.22
C ASP A 6 -14.91 -7.98 -16.07
N VAL A 7 -14.30 -8.97 -15.43
CA VAL A 7 -13.29 -9.84 -16.02
C VAL A 7 -13.77 -11.29 -16.13
N SER A 8 -15.08 -11.52 -16.03
CA SER A 8 -15.69 -12.86 -16.17
C SER A 8 -15.39 -13.47 -17.55
N ASN A 9 -15.26 -12.63 -18.57
CA ASN A 9 -14.68 -13.01 -19.85
C ASN A 9 -13.28 -12.39 -20.00
N PRO A 10 -12.18 -13.13 -19.73
CA PRO A 10 -10.83 -12.58 -19.75
C PRO A 10 -10.37 -12.03 -21.11
N SER A 11 -10.99 -12.48 -22.20
CA SER A 11 -10.67 -12.01 -23.55
C SER A 11 -11.36 -10.69 -23.90
N SER A 12 -12.34 -10.23 -23.10
CA SER A 12 -13.12 -9.03 -23.35
C SER A 12 -13.54 -8.37 -22.02
N PRO A 13 -12.60 -7.78 -21.25
CA PRO A 13 -12.93 -7.04 -20.02
C PRO A 13 -13.80 -5.82 -20.33
N VAL A 14 -14.80 -5.56 -19.49
CA VAL A 14 -15.74 -4.44 -19.66
C VAL A 14 -15.75 -3.55 -18.42
N VAL A 15 -15.68 -2.23 -18.58
CA VAL A 15 -15.87 -1.29 -17.49
C VAL A 15 -17.33 -1.36 -17.01
N VAL A 16 -17.53 -1.66 -15.72
CA VAL A 16 -18.87 -1.73 -15.10
C VAL A 16 -19.16 -0.55 -14.19
N GLY A 17 -18.14 0.14 -13.72
CA GLY A 17 -18.32 1.33 -12.89
C GLY A 17 -17.06 2.16 -12.71
N SER A 18 -17.24 3.41 -12.27
CA SER A 18 -16.14 4.31 -11.98
C SER A 18 -16.49 5.33 -10.90
N ALA A 19 -15.47 5.82 -10.16
CA ALA A 19 -15.59 6.91 -9.21
C ALA A 19 -14.39 7.86 -9.30
N THR A 20 -14.63 9.13 -8.99
CA THR A 20 -13.58 10.13 -8.92
C THR A 20 -12.71 9.89 -7.69
N THR A 21 -11.39 9.88 -7.88
CA THR A 21 -10.38 9.79 -6.81
C THR A 21 -9.75 11.16 -6.55
N GLY A 22 -8.90 11.23 -5.53
CA GLY A 22 -7.94 12.31 -5.40
C GLY A 22 -6.93 12.34 -6.57
N THR A 23 -6.02 13.31 -6.54
CA THR A 23 -5.07 13.56 -7.64
C THR A 23 -3.94 12.54 -7.64
N SER A 24 -3.63 12.00 -8.82
CA SER A 24 -2.57 11.02 -9.06
C SER A 24 -2.71 9.74 -8.22
N PRO A 25 -3.80 8.96 -8.37
CA PRO A 25 -3.90 7.67 -7.70
C PRO A 25 -2.78 6.73 -8.18
N ARG A 26 -2.08 6.08 -7.26
CA ARG A 26 -0.92 5.23 -7.53
C ARG A 26 -1.10 3.77 -7.15
N SER A 27 -1.91 3.52 -6.13
CA SER A 27 -2.10 2.17 -5.61
C SER A 27 -3.55 1.98 -5.20
N VAL A 28 -4.07 0.79 -5.44
CA VAL A 28 -5.38 0.35 -4.98
C VAL A 28 -5.23 -1.01 -4.32
N PHE A 29 -5.92 -1.19 -3.20
CA PHE A 29 -6.07 -2.48 -2.53
C PHE A 29 -7.55 -2.71 -2.24
N VAL A 30 -8.03 -3.91 -2.48
CA VAL A 30 -9.43 -4.27 -2.19
C VAL A 30 -9.45 -5.28 -1.04
N SER A 31 -10.24 -4.97 -0.02
CA SER A 31 -10.49 -5.86 1.11
C SER A 31 -11.98 -5.88 1.43
N GLY A 32 -12.59 -7.05 1.31
CA GLY A 32 -14.04 -7.23 1.45
C GLY A 32 -14.81 -6.34 0.45
N ARG A 33 -15.69 -5.49 0.98
CA ARG A 33 -16.52 -4.58 0.17
C ARG A 33 -15.88 -3.21 -0.09
N TYR A 34 -14.63 -3.01 0.32
CA TYR A 34 -13.99 -1.71 0.24
C TYR A 34 -12.74 -1.71 -0.63
N ALA A 35 -12.60 -0.67 -1.45
CA ALA A 35 -11.38 -0.35 -2.18
C ALA A 35 -10.68 0.84 -1.52
N TYR A 36 -9.40 0.70 -1.26
CA TYR A 36 -8.51 1.68 -0.63
C TYR A 36 -7.58 2.24 -1.69
N VAL A 37 -7.65 3.55 -1.93
CA VAL A 37 -6.90 4.22 -3.01
C VAL A 37 -5.89 5.20 -2.41
N ALA A 38 -4.62 4.97 -2.68
CA ALA A 38 -3.53 5.88 -2.34
C ALA A 38 -3.40 6.95 -3.42
N ASN A 39 -3.66 8.21 -3.07
CA ASN A 39 -3.60 9.35 -3.96
C ASN A 39 -2.31 10.15 -3.72
N TYR A 40 -1.38 10.03 -4.64
CA TYR A 40 0.00 10.50 -4.50
C TYR A 40 0.10 12.03 -4.33
N THR A 41 -0.58 12.81 -5.17
CA THR A 41 -0.46 14.28 -5.15
C THR A 41 -1.42 14.92 -4.14
N SER A 42 -2.56 14.30 -3.85
CA SER A 42 -3.49 14.80 -2.83
C SER A 42 -3.11 14.36 -1.40
N ASP A 43 -2.10 13.50 -1.23
CA ASP A 43 -1.63 13.00 0.06
C ASP A 43 -2.71 12.31 0.90
N THR A 44 -3.66 11.66 0.24
CA THR A 44 -4.81 11.03 0.89
C THR A 44 -4.87 9.53 0.65
N LEU A 45 -5.40 8.83 1.64
CA LEU A 45 -6.01 7.53 1.47
C LEU A 45 -7.52 7.73 1.37
N GLN A 46 -8.13 7.32 0.26
CA GLN A 46 -9.58 7.28 0.09
C GLN A 46 -10.11 5.86 0.16
N ILE A 47 -11.29 5.72 0.75
CA ILE A 47 -11.98 4.44 0.89
C ILE A 47 -13.30 4.52 0.12
N PHE A 48 -13.51 3.55 -0.75
CA PHE A 48 -14.71 3.42 -1.57
C PHE A 48 -15.47 2.16 -1.17
N ASP A 49 -16.78 2.26 -1.02
CA ASP A 49 -17.65 1.09 -1.01
C ASP A 49 -17.83 0.62 -2.45
N VAL A 50 -17.42 -0.60 -2.72
CA VAL A 50 -17.48 -1.26 -4.04
C VAL A 50 -18.42 -2.48 -4.02
N SER A 51 -19.28 -2.59 -3.02
CA SER A 51 -20.26 -3.69 -2.92
C SER A 51 -21.24 -3.72 -4.10
N ASN A 52 -21.54 -2.55 -4.69
CA ASN A 52 -22.16 -2.44 -6.00
C ASN A 52 -21.11 -1.96 -7.01
N PRO A 53 -20.54 -2.84 -7.84
CA PRO A 53 -19.48 -2.48 -8.78
C PRO A 53 -19.87 -1.40 -9.80
N SER A 54 -21.15 -1.27 -10.13
CA SER A 54 -21.63 -0.26 -11.10
C SER A 54 -21.70 1.16 -10.52
N THR A 55 -21.76 1.29 -9.20
CA THR A 55 -21.89 2.58 -8.52
C THR A 55 -20.96 2.66 -7.29
N PRO A 56 -19.64 2.63 -7.48
CA PRO A 56 -18.70 2.78 -6.37
C PRO A 56 -18.84 4.16 -5.70
N VAL A 57 -18.87 4.20 -4.37
CA VAL A 57 -19.12 5.42 -3.58
C VAL A 57 -17.98 5.67 -2.59
N VAL A 58 -17.48 6.91 -2.55
CA VAL A 58 -16.53 7.33 -1.49
C VAL A 58 -17.25 7.31 -0.15
N VAL A 59 -16.71 6.54 0.80
CA VAL A 59 -17.24 6.46 2.18
C VAL A 59 -16.33 7.12 3.20
N GLY A 60 -15.05 7.29 2.88
CA GLY A 60 -14.10 7.96 3.76
C GLY A 60 -12.86 8.45 3.05
N SER A 61 -12.20 9.42 3.67
CA SER A 61 -10.93 9.96 3.21
C SER A 61 -10.14 10.48 4.39
N VAL A 62 -8.82 10.31 4.36
CA VAL A 62 -7.91 10.84 5.37
C VAL A 62 -6.65 11.38 4.73
N VAL A 63 -6.21 12.56 5.18
CA VAL A 63 -4.86 13.06 4.89
C VAL A 63 -3.89 12.24 5.74
N THR A 64 -2.93 11.58 5.09
CA THR A 64 -2.03 10.66 5.80
C THR A 64 -0.96 11.39 6.63
N GLY A 65 -0.91 12.72 6.55
CA GLY A 65 0.10 13.55 7.23
C GLY A 65 1.51 13.32 6.68
N GLY A 66 1.58 12.82 5.45
CA GLY A 66 2.80 12.62 4.69
C GLY A 66 2.74 13.40 3.39
N ILE A 67 3.76 13.25 2.55
CA ILE A 67 3.80 13.76 1.19
C ILE A 67 4.02 12.59 0.25
N ARG A 68 3.22 12.52 -0.84
CA ARG A 68 3.36 11.52 -1.89
C ARG A 68 3.03 10.08 -1.41
N VAL A 69 1.75 9.85 -1.14
CA VAL A 69 1.22 8.51 -0.81
C VAL A 69 1.40 7.57 -1.99
N GLN A 70 2.31 6.60 -1.85
CA GLN A 70 2.79 5.78 -2.98
C GLN A 70 2.11 4.42 -3.08
N SER A 71 1.92 3.73 -1.95
CA SER A 71 1.39 2.37 -1.92
C SER A 71 0.52 2.16 -0.69
N VAL A 72 -0.48 1.30 -0.81
CA VAL A 72 -1.34 0.87 0.29
C VAL A 72 -1.48 -0.65 0.29
N PHE A 73 -1.46 -1.25 1.48
CA PHE A 73 -1.84 -2.63 1.76
C PHE A 73 -2.81 -2.64 2.94
N VAL A 74 -3.80 -3.52 2.93
CA VAL A 74 -4.77 -3.64 4.03
C VAL A 74 -4.74 -5.05 4.59
N SER A 75 -4.64 -5.13 5.92
CA SER A 75 -4.73 -6.39 6.66
C SER A 75 -5.58 -6.19 7.91
N GLY A 76 -6.64 -6.97 8.04
CA GLY A 76 -7.60 -6.83 9.12
C GLY A 76 -8.21 -5.42 9.17
N SER A 77 -8.11 -4.78 10.34
CA SER A 77 -8.64 -3.43 10.58
C SER A 77 -7.64 -2.31 10.29
N TYR A 78 -6.51 -2.60 9.67
CA TYR A 78 -5.45 -1.62 9.44
C TYR A 78 -5.05 -1.51 7.97
N ALA A 79 -4.85 -0.24 7.54
CA ALA A 79 -4.20 0.09 6.28
C ALA A 79 -2.75 0.53 6.54
N TYR A 80 -1.85 0.02 5.75
CA TYR A 80 -0.42 0.29 5.77
C TYR A 80 -0.07 1.10 4.54
N VAL A 81 0.42 2.31 4.74
CA VAL A 81 0.61 3.28 3.67
C VAL A 81 2.04 3.80 3.69
N VAL A 82 2.74 3.73 2.56
CA VAL A 82 4.06 4.34 2.44
C VAL A 82 3.97 5.72 1.82
N ASN A 83 4.60 6.69 2.49
CA ASN A 83 4.72 8.08 2.06
C ASN A 83 6.15 8.33 1.57
N ASN A 84 6.28 8.48 0.26
CA ASN A 84 7.57 8.62 -0.40
C ASN A 84 8.30 9.92 -0.01
N GLY A 85 7.60 11.05 0.11
CA GLY A 85 8.22 12.34 0.41
C GLY A 85 8.69 12.53 1.87
N LEU A 86 8.15 11.74 2.82
CA LEU A 86 8.59 11.76 4.23
C LEU A 86 9.33 10.49 4.64
N ASN A 87 9.50 9.53 3.73
CA ASN A 87 10.18 8.27 4.02
C ASN A 87 9.57 7.52 5.22
N THR A 88 8.24 7.40 5.25
CA THR A 88 7.54 6.77 6.36
C THR A 88 6.60 5.66 5.91
N LEU A 89 6.47 4.65 6.76
CA LEU A 89 5.31 3.78 6.81
C LEU A 89 4.32 4.37 7.84
N LYS A 90 3.09 4.61 7.42
CA LYS A 90 1.97 5.00 8.27
C LYS A 90 1.03 3.83 8.45
N ILE A 91 0.49 3.66 9.64
CA ILE A 91 -0.54 2.68 9.96
C ILE A 91 -1.81 3.42 10.32
N LEU A 92 -2.90 3.07 9.64
CA LEU A 92 -4.19 3.70 9.83
C LEU A 92 -5.21 2.65 10.30
N ASN A 93 -5.97 2.99 11.34
CA ASN A 93 -7.14 2.19 11.70
C ASN A 93 -8.27 2.51 10.72
N VAL A 94 -8.74 1.50 10.02
CA VAL A 94 -9.81 1.57 9.01
C VAL A 94 -11.02 0.69 9.39
N SER A 95 -11.12 0.29 10.66
CA SER A 95 -12.26 -0.50 11.16
C SER A 95 -13.60 0.24 10.98
N ASN A 96 -13.56 1.58 11.04
CA ASN A 96 -14.65 2.44 10.59
C ASN A 96 -14.23 3.13 9.28
N PRO A 97 -14.68 2.64 8.11
CA PRO A 97 -14.26 3.18 6.82
C PRO A 97 -14.65 4.65 6.58
N SER A 98 -15.67 5.15 7.26
CA SER A 98 -16.10 6.56 7.15
C SER A 98 -15.24 7.52 7.97
N SER A 99 -14.44 7.01 8.90
CA SER A 99 -13.57 7.81 9.78
C SER A 99 -12.23 7.11 10.00
N PRO A 100 -11.40 6.96 8.95
CA PRO A 100 -10.08 6.38 9.07
C PRO A 100 -9.14 7.31 9.87
N VAL A 101 -8.27 6.72 10.72
CA VAL A 101 -7.39 7.48 11.63
C VAL A 101 -5.97 6.93 11.57
N VAL A 102 -4.98 7.82 11.44
CA VAL A 102 -3.55 7.45 11.59
C VAL A 102 -3.27 7.10 13.04
N VAL A 103 -2.79 5.88 13.31
CA VAL A 103 -2.52 5.37 14.66
C VAL A 103 -1.05 5.15 14.93
N GLY A 104 -0.22 4.99 13.90
CA GLY A 104 1.21 4.75 14.04
C GLY A 104 2.02 5.21 12.84
N SER A 105 3.31 5.40 13.08
CA SER A 105 4.27 5.79 12.04
C SER A 105 5.67 5.33 12.39
N VAL A 106 6.44 4.93 11.38
CA VAL A 106 7.87 4.67 11.50
C VAL A 106 8.61 5.20 10.27
N THR A 107 9.79 5.79 10.49
CA THR A 107 10.68 6.19 9.40
C THR A 107 11.34 4.94 8.80
N VAL A 108 11.30 4.82 7.47
CA VAL A 108 11.90 3.72 6.69
C VAL A 108 13.04 4.25 5.83
N GLY A 109 13.54 3.44 4.91
CA GLY A 109 14.53 3.92 3.93
C GLY A 109 13.99 5.01 3.00
N THR A 110 14.87 5.64 2.22
CA THR A 110 14.50 6.73 1.31
C THR A 110 13.69 6.22 0.12
N ASP A 111 12.74 7.05 -0.33
CA ASP A 111 11.84 6.77 -1.44
C ASP A 111 11.12 5.40 -1.30
N PRO A 112 10.37 5.13 -0.20
CA PRO A 112 9.61 3.90 -0.10
C PRO A 112 8.56 3.81 -1.20
N PHE A 113 8.53 2.68 -1.90
CA PHE A 113 7.74 2.51 -3.11
C PHE A 113 6.61 1.50 -2.98
N SER A 114 6.84 0.42 -2.24
CA SER A 114 5.89 -0.68 -2.09
C SER A 114 5.87 -1.18 -0.65
N VAL A 115 4.68 -1.56 -0.18
CA VAL A 115 4.50 -2.23 1.10
C VAL A 115 3.70 -3.52 0.90
N PHE A 116 4.10 -4.57 1.61
CA PHE A 116 3.38 -5.83 1.74
C PHE A 116 3.32 -6.23 3.20
N VAL A 117 2.19 -6.82 3.64
CA VAL A 117 2.05 -7.30 5.03
C VAL A 117 1.82 -8.81 5.02
N SER A 118 2.59 -9.50 5.85
CA SER A 118 2.44 -10.93 6.12
C SER A 118 2.55 -11.19 7.61
N GLY A 119 1.50 -11.74 8.21
CA GLY A 119 1.43 -11.97 9.66
C GLY A 119 1.62 -10.68 10.45
N ARG A 120 2.63 -10.67 11.34
CA ARG A 120 2.95 -9.55 12.21
C ARG A 120 3.99 -8.58 11.62
N TYR A 121 4.37 -8.75 10.36
CA TYR A 121 5.42 -7.95 9.74
C TYR A 121 4.94 -7.22 8.50
N ALA A 122 5.38 -5.98 8.35
CA ALA A 122 5.31 -5.21 7.13
C ALA A 122 6.70 -5.17 6.46
N TYR A 123 6.71 -5.33 5.15
CA TYR A 123 7.90 -5.33 4.30
C TYR A 123 7.82 -4.12 3.39
N VAL A 124 8.80 -3.24 3.44
CA VAL A 124 8.82 -2.00 2.66
C VAL A 124 10.03 -1.97 1.75
N ALA A 125 9.79 -1.92 0.45
CA ALA A 125 10.85 -1.74 -0.56
C ALA A 125 11.13 -0.23 -0.71
N ASN A 126 12.39 0.17 -0.45
CA ASN A 126 12.84 1.56 -0.48
C ASN A 126 13.71 1.79 -1.70
N GLN A 127 13.13 2.44 -2.72
CA GLN A 127 13.75 2.65 -4.01
C GLN A 127 15.05 3.45 -3.90
N GLY A 128 15.06 4.53 -3.12
CA GLY A 128 16.22 5.42 -2.99
C GLY A 128 17.34 4.84 -2.15
N SER A 129 17.02 4.02 -1.13
CA SER A 129 18.03 3.38 -0.26
C SER A 129 18.53 2.05 -0.79
N ASN A 130 17.94 1.49 -1.85
CA ASN A 130 18.27 0.16 -2.38
C ASN A 130 18.20 -0.94 -1.30
N ASN A 131 17.15 -0.91 -0.48
CA ASN A 131 16.97 -1.89 0.59
C ASN A 131 15.49 -2.21 0.81
N MET A 132 15.26 -3.25 1.61
CA MET A 132 13.95 -3.60 2.15
C MET A 132 14.02 -3.50 3.67
N ASN A 133 13.05 -2.81 4.29
CA ASN A 133 12.83 -2.85 5.73
C ASN A 133 11.83 -3.95 6.09
N VAL A 134 12.09 -4.63 7.19
CA VAL A 134 11.14 -5.51 7.88
C VAL A 134 10.70 -4.82 9.16
N ILE A 135 9.42 -4.61 9.34
CA ILE A 135 8.84 -3.83 10.44
C ILE A 135 7.88 -4.72 11.23
N ASP A 136 8.10 -4.85 12.54
CA ASP A 136 7.14 -5.46 13.46
C ASP A 136 5.97 -4.49 13.66
N ILE A 137 4.78 -4.94 13.30
CA ILE A 137 3.51 -4.22 13.38
C ILE A 137 2.53 -4.85 14.38
N SER A 138 3.00 -5.71 15.27
CA SER A 138 2.18 -6.36 16.30
C SER A 138 1.51 -5.33 17.22
N ASN A 139 2.17 -4.19 17.45
CA ASN A 139 1.55 -2.99 18.03
C ASN A 139 1.44 -1.90 16.96
N PRO A 140 0.27 -1.68 16.35
CA PRO A 140 0.08 -0.72 15.27
C PRO A 140 0.42 0.74 15.65
N SER A 141 0.36 1.10 16.94
CA SER A 141 0.69 2.45 17.40
C SER A 141 2.19 2.71 17.56
N THR A 142 2.99 1.65 17.68
CA THR A 142 4.44 1.73 17.87
C THR A 142 5.16 0.71 16.98
N PRO A 143 5.09 0.85 15.64
CA PRO A 143 5.78 -0.06 14.73
C PRO A 143 7.30 0.09 14.86
N VAL A 144 8.03 -1.03 14.78
CA VAL A 144 9.49 -1.07 15.01
C VAL A 144 10.19 -1.79 13.85
N ILE A 145 11.24 -1.17 13.29
CA ILE A 145 12.11 -1.85 12.31
C ILE A 145 12.89 -2.95 13.04
N THR A 146 12.72 -4.19 12.59
CA THR A 146 13.42 -5.37 13.12
C THR A 146 14.50 -5.89 12.18
N GLY A 147 14.45 -5.50 10.91
CA GLY A 147 15.43 -5.92 9.91
C GLY A 147 15.56 -4.94 8.75
N VAL A 148 16.77 -4.90 8.20
CA VAL A 148 17.08 -4.17 6.97
C VAL A 148 17.96 -5.07 6.10
N VAL A 149 17.60 -5.25 4.84
CA VAL A 149 18.40 -6.04 3.89
C VAL A 149 18.63 -5.25 2.61
N THR A 150 19.86 -5.28 2.11
CA THR A 150 20.21 -4.66 0.83
C THR A 150 19.58 -5.45 -0.33
N THR A 151 19.00 -4.73 -1.28
CA THR A 151 18.40 -5.26 -2.50
C THR A 151 19.27 -4.91 -3.72
N GLY A 152 18.80 -5.22 -4.91
CA GLY A 152 19.31 -4.59 -6.13
C GLY A 152 18.90 -3.12 -6.22
N THR A 153 19.40 -2.41 -7.23
CA THR A 153 19.16 -0.97 -7.41
C THR A 153 17.72 -0.68 -7.79
N ALA A 154 17.13 0.29 -7.10
CA ALA A 154 15.77 0.78 -7.27
C ALA A 154 14.68 -0.31 -7.10
N PRO A 155 14.54 -0.93 -5.91
CA PRO A 155 13.44 -1.85 -5.64
C PRO A 155 12.11 -1.12 -5.71
N ARG A 156 11.14 -1.67 -6.45
CA ARG A 156 9.81 -1.07 -6.68
C ARG A 156 8.63 -1.93 -6.27
N SER A 157 8.86 -3.20 -6.03
CA SER A 157 7.82 -4.12 -5.62
C SER A 157 8.35 -5.10 -4.61
N VAL A 158 7.58 -5.39 -3.58
CA VAL A 158 7.80 -6.49 -2.64
C VAL A 158 6.55 -7.34 -2.56
N PHE A 159 6.72 -8.65 -2.57
CA PHE A 159 5.67 -9.63 -2.36
C PHE A 159 6.20 -10.72 -1.44
N VAL A 160 5.38 -11.19 -0.51
CA VAL A 160 5.75 -12.26 0.41
C VAL A 160 4.85 -13.47 0.20
N SER A 161 5.46 -14.64 0.08
CA SER A 161 4.76 -15.92 -0.01
C SER A 161 5.51 -16.98 0.81
N GLY A 162 4.80 -17.58 1.76
CA GLY A 162 5.40 -18.51 2.73
C GLY A 162 6.52 -17.84 3.51
N ARG A 163 7.71 -18.42 3.48
CA ARG A 163 8.92 -17.92 4.16
C ARG A 163 9.82 -17.05 3.27
N TYR A 164 9.35 -16.64 2.10
CA TYR A 164 10.18 -15.89 1.16
C TYR A 164 9.59 -14.54 0.82
N ALA A 165 10.45 -13.51 0.80
CA ALA A 165 10.17 -12.20 0.24
C ALA A 165 10.83 -12.06 -1.14
N TYR A 166 10.04 -11.60 -2.10
CA TYR A 166 10.44 -11.39 -3.50
C TYR A 166 10.48 -9.89 -3.76
N VAL A 167 11.61 -9.37 -4.20
CA VAL A 167 11.80 -7.94 -4.46
C VAL A 167 12.23 -7.72 -5.90
N ALA A 168 11.41 -7.01 -6.66
CA ALA A 168 11.73 -6.62 -8.04
C ALA A 168 12.48 -5.29 -8.05
N ASN A 169 13.69 -5.29 -8.63
CA ASN A 169 14.60 -4.16 -8.70
C ASN A 169 14.60 -3.58 -10.11
N ASN A 170 14.05 -2.36 -10.26
CA ASN A 170 13.82 -1.76 -11.57
C ASN A 170 15.12 -1.44 -12.32
N THR A 171 16.04 -0.70 -11.70
CA THR A 171 17.28 -0.28 -12.38
C THR A 171 18.31 -1.42 -12.49
N ALA A 172 18.33 -2.33 -11.51
CA ALA A 172 19.21 -3.51 -11.56
C ALA A 172 18.68 -4.60 -12.50
N SER A 173 17.46 -4.49 -13.03
CA SER A 173 16.80 -5.50 -13.87
C SER A 173 16.90 -6.91 -13.26
N SER A 174 16.64 -7.02 -11.95
CA SER A 174 16.83 -8.25 -11.18
C SER A 174 15.70 -8.51 -10.20
N LEU A 175 15.58 -9.78 -9.80
CA LEU A 175 14.72 -10.24 -8.72
C LEU A 175 15.59 -10.74 -7.57
N ASN A 176 15.40 -10.20 -6.37
CA ASN A 176 15.96 -10.80 -5.15
C ASN A 176 14.90 -11.67 -4.46
N VAL A 177 15.36 -12.78 -3.90
CA VAL A 177 14.56 -13.66 -3.04
C VAL A 177 15.27 -13.75 -1.69
N PHE A 178 14.55 -13.40 -0.63
CA PHE A 178 15.04 -13.43 0.75
C PHE A 178 14.28 -14.48 1.53
N ASP A 179 14.97 -15.26 2.35
CA ASP A 179 14.40 -16.13 3.38
C ASP A 179 14.09 -15.25 4.62
N ILE A 180 12.84 -15.27 5.13
CA ILE A 180 12.34 -14.37 6.18
C ILE A 180 11.72 -15.09 7.36
#